data_cc3ad5376855cc625b449b559a1dce57
#
_entry.id   cc3ad5376855cc625b449b559a1dce57
#
_cell.length_a   1.000
_cell.length_b   1.000
_cell.length_c   1.000
_cell.angle_alpha   90.00
_cell.angle_beta   90.00
_cell.angle_gamma   90.00
#
_symmetry.space_group_name_H-M   'P 1'
#
loop_
_entity.id
_entity.type
_entity.pdbx_description
1 polymer ?
#
loop_
_entity_poly.entity_id
_entity_poly.type
_entity_poly.pdbx_seq_one_letter_code
_entity_poly.pdbx_strand_id
1 'polypeptide(L)'
;MNEGYPTLPQWERGPKIVAIGGGTGLSTMLRGLKKYTKNLTAIVTVADDGGGSGMLRQDLGMPPPGDIRHCMEALANTEPIMEKLLTYRFTDGSLTGQSFGNLILAALNGVTGSFEEAVTEMSHVLAITGRVVPVTSADVQLEAVFENGARVTGESQIAAVKKEQDCRIHHVALIPDHPRAT
;
A
#
# COMPACT_ATOMS: atom_id res chain seq x y z
N MET A 1 -48.46 3.41 11.87
CA MET A 1 -47.59 4.42 11.22
C MET A 1 -46.20 3.81 11.19
N ASN A 2 -45.79 3.36 10.01
CA ASN A 2 -44.42 2.82 9.82
C ASN A 2 -43.49 4.02 9.63
N GLU A 3 -42.79 4.40 10.66
CA GLU A 3 -41.68 5.34 10.53
C GLU A 3 -40.56 4.64 9.71
N GLY A 4 -40.53 4.94 8.40
CA GLY A 4 -39.53 4.42 7.51
C GLY A 4 -38.17 4.93 7.96
N TYR A 5 -37.28 4.02 8.38
CA TYR A 5 -35.86 4.33 8.58
C TYR A 5 -35.35 4.99 7.31
N PRO A 6 -34.53 6.05 7.43
CA PRO A 6 -33.94 6.69 6.25
C PRO A 6 -33.22 5.62 5.44
N THR A 7 -33.65 5.43 4.19
CA THR A 7 -32.96 4.47 3.30
C THR A 7 -31.58 5.00 2.99
N LEU A 8 -30.57 4.24 3.38
CA LEU A 8 -29.18 4.56 3.05
C LEU A 8 -29.03 4.80 1.53
N PRO A 9 -28.20 5.77 1.10
CA PRO A 9 -27.90 5.99 -0.29
C PRO A 9 -27.50 4.68 -1.00
N GLN A 10 -27.75 4.58 -2.29
CA GLN A 10 -27.49 3.35 -3.06
C GLN A 10 -26.05 2.85 -2.93
N TRP A 11 -25.08 3.75 -2.86
CA TRP A 11 -23.66 3.44 -2.71
C TRP A 11 -23.30 2.92 -1.29
N GLU A 12 -24.07 3.24 -0.26
CA GLU A 12 -23.90 2.64 1.09
C GLU A 12 -24.46 1.22 1.16
N ARG A 13 -25.36 0.87 0.25
CA ARG A 13 -25.95 -0.46 0.11
C ARG A 13 -25.26 -1.31 -0.96
N GLY A 14 -24.17 -0.81 -1.56
CA GLY A 14 -23.41 -1.51 -2.59
C GLY A 14 -22.82 -2.85 -2.10
N PRO A 15 -22.38 -3.69 -3.02
CA PRO A 15 -21.79 -4.99 -2.68
C PRO A 15 -20.55 -4.84 -1.80
N LYS A 16 -20.30 -5.84 -0.95
CA LYS A 16 -19.02 -5.96 -0.24
C LYS A 16 -17.96 -6.44 -1.23
N ILE A 17 -16.91 -5.65 -1.40
CA ILE A 17 -15.82 -5.94 -2.32
C ILE A 17 -14.52 -6.00 -1.55
N VAL A 18 -13.78 -7.09 -1.70
CA VAL A 18 -12.40 -7.21 -1.25
C VAL A 18 -11.51 -7.20 -2.49
N ALA A 19 -10.56 -6.27 -2.53
CA ALA A 19 -9.60 -6.14 -3.62
C ALA A 19 -8.19 -6.39 -3.07
N ILE A 20 -7.43 -7.30 -3.70
CA ILE A 20 -6.10 -7.71 -3.25
C ILE A 20 -5.08 -7.34 -4.33
N GLY A 21 -3.98 -6.69 -3.94
CA GLY A 21 -2.92 -6.33 -4.89
C GLY A 21 -1.90 -5.33 -4.36
N GLY A 22 -1.07 -4.82 -5.27
CA GLY A 22 -0.10 -3.75 -5.01
C GLY A 22 -0.62 -2.35 -5.37
N GLY A 23 0.27 -1.35 -5.38
CA GLY A 23 -0.10 0.07 -5.40
C GLY A 23 -0.83 0.57 -6.64
N THR A 24 -0.16 0.63 -7.79
CA THR A 24 -0.67 1.39 -8.95
C THR A 24 -1.93 0.79 -9.58
N GLY A 25 -1.93 -0.51 -9.85
CA GLY A 25 -3.09 -1.18 -10.46
C GLY A 25 -4.30 -1.18 -9.53
N LEU A 26 -4.09 -1.56 -8.28
CA LEU A 26 -5.13 -1.60 -7.26
C LEU A 26 -5.71 -0.21 -7.00
N SER A 27 -4.88 0.81 -6.79
CA SER A 27 -5.33 2.18 -6.53
C SER A 27 -6.17 2.76 -7.68
N THR A 28 -5.82 2.45 -8.93
CA THR A 28 -6.62 2.84 -10.10
C THR A 28 -8.02 2.22 -10.07
N MET A 29 -8.11 0.93 -9.74
CA MET A 29 -9.39 0.23 -9.60
C MET A 29 -10.21 0.79 -8.43
N LEU A 30 -9.58 1.04 -7.28
CA LEU A 30 -10.24 1.57 -6.09
C LEU A 30 -10.88 2.95 -6.31
N ARG A 31 -10.23 3.83 -7.10
CA ARG A 31 -10.83 5.14 -7.50
C ARG A 31 -12.16 4.97 -8.23
N GLY A 32 -12.29 3.92 -9.02
CA GLY A 32 -13.55 3.58 -9.68
C GLY A 32 -14.57 2.99 -8.69
N LEU A 33 -14.17 1.97 -7.94
CA LEU A 33 -15.05 1.21 -7.06
C LEU A 33 -15.67 2.05 -5.94
N LYS A 34 -14.95 3.03 -5.36
CA LYS A 34 -15.49 3.90 -4.31
C LYS A 34 -16.71 4.72 -4.73
N LYS A 35 -16.95 4.85 -6.05
CA LYS A 35 -18.13 5.54 -6.58
C LYS A 35 -19.40 4.68 -6.55
N TYR A 36 -19.23 3.37 -6.37
CA TYR A 36 -20.35 2.40 -6.42
C TYR A 36 -20.67 1.79 -5.07
N THR A 37 -19.70 1.70 -4.16
CA THR A 37 -19.89 1.13 -2.83
C THR A 37 -18.92 1.70 -1.82
N LYS A 38 -19.36 1.81 -0.56
CA LYS A 38 -18.48 2.09 0.59
C LYS A 38 -17.96 0.81 1.24
N ASN A 39 -18.52 -0.35 0.90
CA ASN A 39 -18.15 -1.64 1.48
C ASN A 39 -16.90 -2.20 0.80
N LEU A 40 -15.82 -1.40 0.77
CA LEU A 40 -14.54 -1.76 0.16
C LEU A 40 -13.52 -2.17 1.21
N THR A 41 -12.79 -3.23 0.94
CA THR A 41 -11.56 -3.57 1.68
C THR A 41 -10.44 -3.80 0.67
N ALA A 42 -9.39 -3.01 0.75
CA ALA A 42 -8.16 -3.20 -0.02
C ALA A 42 -7.14 -3.93 0.85
N ILE A 43 -6.75 -5.14 0.46
CA ILE A 43 -5.64 -5.88 1.06
C ILE A 43 -4.41 -5.63 0.18
N VAL A 44 -3.40 -4.96 0.75
CA VAL A 44 -2.29 -4.38 -0.01
C VAL A 44 -0.99 -5.10 0.32
N THR A 45 -0.21 -5.41 -0.71
CA THR A 45 1.13 -6.01 -0.57
C THR A 45 2.10 -5.08 0.14
N VAL A 46 3.10 -5.65 0.83
CA VAL A 46 4.13 -4.94 1.60
C VAL A 46 5.53 -5.46 1.26
N ALA A 47 5.74 -5.94 0.05
CA ALA A 47 7.03 -6.47 -0.40
C ALA A 47 7.87 -5.47 -1.23
N ASP A 48 7.33 -4.26 -1.53
CA ASP A 48 8.02 -3.21 -2.28
C ASP A 48 9.30 -2.77 -1.53
N ASP A 49 10.42 -2.74 -2.24
CA ASP A 49 11.71 -2.27 -1.72
C ASP A 49 12.30 -1.13 -2.56
N GLY A 50 11.50 -0.58 -3.47
CA GLY A 50 11.93 0.47 -4.40
C GLY A 50 11.84 1.89 -3.83
N GLY A 51 12.72 2.77 -4.34
CA GLY A 51 12.67 4.22 -4.13
C GLY A 51 12.54 4.65 -2.67
N GLY A 52 11.69 5.65 -2.41
CA GLY A 52 11.48 6.21 -1.07
C GLY A 52 10.86 5.21 -0.07
N SER A 53 10.07 4.25 -0.54
CA SER A 53 9.51 3.19 0.33
C SER A 53 10.59 2.26 0.87
N GLY A 54 11.51 1.85 0.00
CA GLY A 54 12.65 1.01 0.39
C GLY A 54 13.59 1.73 1.37
N MET A 55 13.84 3.02 1.17
CA MET A 55 14.64 3.83 2.11
C MET A 55 14.01 3.85 3.52
N LEU A 56 12.71 4.19 3.63
CA LEU A 56 12.01 4.23 4.91
C LEU A 56 11.97 2.86 5.60
N ARG A 57 11.79 1.79 4.82
CA ARG A 57 11.88 0.43 5.32
C ARG A 57 13.24 0.13 5.95
N GLN A 58 14.33 0.49 5.28
CA GLN A 58 15.70 0.26 5.77
C GLN A 58 16.04 1.15 6.98
N ASP A 59 15.69 2.44 6.91
CA ASP A 59 16.05 3.42 7.92
C ASP A 59 15.24 3.25 9.22
N LEU A 60 13.96 2.89 9.13
CA LEU A 60 13.02 2.87 10.25
C LEU A 60 12.54 1.47 10.65
N GLY A 61 12.92 0.42 9.91
CA GLY A 61 12.49 -0.96 10.20
C GLY A 61 10.96 -1.15 10.09
N MET A 62 10.29 -0.39 9.22
CA MET A 62 8.84 -0.43 9.04
C MET A 62 8.48 -1.08 7.68
N PRO A 63 7.27 -1.64 7.53
CA PRO A 63 6.80 -2.07 6.23
C PRO A 63 6.81 -0.93 5.19
N PRO A 64 7.07 -1.21 3.89
CA PRO A 64 7.15 -0.18 2.87
C PRO A 64 5.79 0.52 2.70
N PRO A 65 5.73 1.86 2.85
CA PRO A 65 4.46 2.57 2.89
C PRO A 65 3.84 2.88 1.52
N GLY A 66 4.59 2.75 0.43
CA GLY A 66 4.23 3.29 -0.88
C GLY A 66 2.91 2.77 -1.43
N ASP A 67 2.74 1.47 -1.50
CA ASP A 67 1.54 0.82 -2.03
C ASP A 67 0.31 1.08 -1.16
N ILE A 68 0.48 1.01 0.16
CA ILE A 68 -0.55 1.35 1.15
C ILE A 68 -1.01 2.80 0.93
N ARG A 69 -0.07 3.75 0.84
CA ARG A 69 -0.35 5.16 0.60
C ARG A 69 -1.13 5.36 -0.71
N HIS A 70 -0.73 4.74 -1.81
CA HIS A 70 -1.44 4.84 -3.08
C HIS A 70 -2.90 4.39 -3.00
N CYS A 71 -3.16 3.30 -2.25
CA CYS A 71 -4.51 2.81 -2.04
C CYS A 71 -5.33 3.77 -1.15
N MET A 72 -4.72 4.33 -0.10
CA MET A 72 -5.37 5.33 0.75
C MET A 72 -5.72 6.60 -0.03
N GLU A 73 -4.78 7.14 -0.83
CA GLU A 73 -5.02 8.30 -1.70
C GLU A 73 -6.18 8.04 -2.68
N ALA A 74 -6.24 6.83 -3.23
CA ALA A 74 -7.33 6.46 -4.14
C ALA A 74 -8.71 6.46 -3.47
N LEU A 75 -8.76 6.10 -2.18
CA LEU A 75 -9.99 6.03 -1.39
C LEU A 75 -10.27 7.30 -0.57
N ALA A 76 -9.31 8.23 -0.48
CA ALA A 76 -9.43 9.46 0.29
C ALA A 76 -10.58 10.36 -0.19
N ASN A 77 -11.20 11.08 0.76
CA ASN A 77 -12.20 12.12 0.52
C ASN A 77 -11.68 13.42 1.15
N THR A 78 -10.62 13.95 0.58
CA THR A 78 -9.91 15.13 1.08
C THR A 78 -9.97 16.29 0.10
N GLU A 79 -9.64 17.48 0.58
CA GLU A 79 -9.51 18.68 -0.26
C GLU A 79 -8.39 18.49 -1.30
N PRO A 80 -8.51 19.11 -2.50
CA PRO A 80 -7.54 18.96 -3.58
C PRO A 80 -6.09 19.29 -3.20
N ILE A 81 -5.90 20.21 -2.25
CA ILE A 81 -4.55 20.55 -1.77
C ILE A 81 -3.93 19.39 -0.99
N MET A 82 -4.72 18.62 -0.22
CA MET A 82 -4.24 17.46 0.50
C MET A 82 -3.81 16.34 -0.47
N GLU A 83 -4.55 16.12 -1.55
CA GLU A 83 -4.15 15.16 -2.59
C GLU A 83 -2.78 15.54 -3.20
N LYS A 84 -2.57 16.82 -3.49
CA LYS A 84 -1.29 17.34 -3.99
C LYS A 84 -0.16 17.15 -2.97
N LEU A 85 -0.43 17.39 -1.69
CA LEU A 85 0.56 17.19 -0.62
C LEU A 85 0.96 15.72 -0.49
N LEU A 86 0.00 14.81 -0.45
CA LEU A 86 0.27 13.37 -0.30
C LEU A 86 1.11 12.82 -1.46
N THR A 87 0.87 13.32 -2.67
CA THR A 87 1.62 12.92 -3.88
C THR A 87 2.92 13.69 -4.06
N TYR A 88 3.12 14.81 -3.33
CA TYR A 88 4.32 15.62 -3.45
C TYR A 88 5.57 14.79 -3.17
N ARG A 89 6.54 14.91 -4.06
CA ARG A 89 7.85 14.25 -3.93
C ARG A 89 8.93 15.31 -3.83
N PHE A 90 9.77 15.20 -2.80
CA PHE A 90 10.89 16.11 -2.61
C PHE A 90 11.93 15.91 -3.71
N THR A 91 12.37 17.00 -4.31
CA THR A 91 13.35 17.05 -5.41
C THR A 91 14.74 17.42 -4.96
N ASP A 92 14.87 18.02 -3.76
CA ASP A 92 16.10 18.61 -3.27
C ASP A 92 16.36 18.26 -1.80
N GLY A 93 17.63 18.34 -1.40
CA GLY A 93 18.09 18.10 -0.04
C GLY A 93 18.08 16.65 0.38
N SER A 94 18.14 16.40 1.68
CA SER A 94 18.20 15.04 2.27
C SER A 94 16.91 14.24 2.09
N LEU A 95 15.80 14.88 1.77
CA LEU A 95 14.52 14.22 1.52
C LEU A 95 14.30 13.86 0.04
N THR A 96 15.28 14.14 -0.83
CA THR A 96 15.15 13.85 -2.27
C THR A 96 14.67 12.43 -2.52
N GLY A 97 13.62 12.33 -3.35
CA GLY A 97 12.99 11.03 -3.67
C GLY A 97 11.92 10.56 -2.70
N GLN A 98 11.82 11.15 -1.49
CA GLN A 98 10.74 10.84 -0.56
C GLN A 98 9.43 11.50 -0.99
N SER A 99 8.30 10.82 -0.79
CA SER A 99 6.98 11.44 -0.91
C SER A 99 6.49 11.89 0.46
N PHE A 100 5.80 13.03 0.49
CA PHE A 100 5.23 13.56 1.73
C PHE A 100 4.25 12.57 2.38
N GLY A 101 3.43 11.90 1.59
CA GLY A 101 2.49 10.90 2.12
C GLY A 101 3.18 9.69 2.75
N ASN A 102 4.33 9.25 2.22
CA ASN A 102 5.13 8.20 2.86
C ASN A 102 5.70 8.67 4.21
N LEU A 103 6.14 9.93 4.28
CA LEU A 103 6.68 10.52 5.52
C LEU A 103 5.59 10.67 6.60
N ILE A 104 4.36 11.03 6.23
CA ILE A 104 3.23 11.06 7.18
C ILE A 104 2.99 9.66 7.75
N LEU A 105 2.93 8.64 6.90
CA LEU A 105 2.68 7.27 7.35
C LEU A 105 3.83 6.75 8.24
N ALA A 106 5.07 7.10 7.91
CA ALA A 106 6.23 6.80 8.75
C ALA A 106 6.17 7.50 10.11
N ALA A 107 5.77 8.77 10.13
CA ALA A 107 5.59 9.52 11.38
C ALA A 107 4.46 8.91 12.24
N LEU A 108 3.33 8.55 11.63
CA LEU A 108 2.24 7.86 12.34
C LEU A 108 2.69 6.52 12.88
N ASN A 109 3.48 5.74 12.14
CA ASN A 109 4.06 4.50 12.63
C ASN A 109 4.94 4.71 13.89
N GLY A 110 5.72 5.81 13.90
CA GLY A 110 6.50 6.18 15.09
C GLY A 110 5.64 6.61 16.29
N VAL A 111 4.51 7.29 16.03
CA VAL A 111 3.59 7.77 17.07
C VAL A 111 2.78 6.61 17.68
N THR A 112 2.28 5.71 16.86
CA THR A 112 1.42 4.60 17.29
C THR A 112 2.22 3.37 17.75
N GLY A 113 3.44 3.22 17.27
CA GLY A 113 4.28 2.03 17.52
C GLY A 113 3.84 0.79 16.71
N SER A 114 2.86 0.92 15.83
CA SER A 114 2.32 -0.17 15.00
C SER A 114 1.97 0.33 13.62
N PHE A 115 2.43 -0.39 12.59
CA PHE A 115 2.12 -0.03 11.20
C PHE A 115 0.61 -0.17 10.88
N GLU A 116 -0.06 -1.16 11.46
CA GLU A 116 -1.50 -1.34 11.30
C GLU A 116 -2.29 -0.17 11.91
N GLU A 117 -1.89 0.27 13.11
CA GLU A 117 -2.49 1.43 13.76
C GLU A 117 -2.20 2.72 12.96
N ALA A 118 -0.98 2.89 12.46
CA ALA A 118 -0.63 4.01 11.60
C ALA A 118 -1.51 4.07 10.34
N VAL A 119 -1.75 2.92 9.70
CA VAL A 119 -2.65 2.79 8.53
C VAL A 119 -4.09 3.14 8.93
N THR A 120 -4.54 2.73 10.08
CA THR A 120 -5.88 3.03 10.59
C THR A 120 -6.04 4.53 10.86
N GLU A 121 -5.09 5.13 11.58
CA GLU A 121 -5.14 6.56 11.89
C GLU A 121 -5.03 7.44 10.65
N MET A 122 -4.14 7.09 9.72
CA MET A 122 -4.08 7.79 8.42
C MET A 122 -5.39 7.66 7.64
N SER A 123 -6.05 6.51 7.73
CA SER A 123 -7.37 6.29 7.10
C SER A 123 -8.44 7.23 7.65
N HIS A 124 -8.41 7.48 8.95
CA HIS A 124 -9.31 8.45 9.61
C HIS A 124 -9.00 9.88 9.17
N VAL A 125 -7.72 10.29 9.19
CA VAL A 125 -7.28 11.63 8.77
C VAL A 125 -7.69 11.93 7.33
N LEU A 126 -7.59 10.94 6.45
CA LEU A 126 -7.94 11.08 5.03
C LEU A 126 -9.42 10.81 4.73
N ALA A 127 -10.23 10.48 5.74
CA ALA A 127 -11.64 10.13 5.61
C ALA A 127 -11.88 9.15 4.44
N ILE A 128 -11.10 8.05 4.38
CA ILE A 128 -11.16 7.14 3.24
C ILE A 128 -12.51 6.43 3.14
N THR A 129 -12.92 6.12 1.92
CA THR A 129 -14.07 5.25 1.65
C THR A 129 -13.65 3.78 1.75
N GLY A 130 -14.20 3.05 2.72
CA GLY A 130 -13.85 1.65 2.95
C GLY A 130 -12.64 1.49 3.89
N ARG A 131 -11.83 0.46 3.66
CA ARG A 131 -10.70 0.07 4.50
C ARG A 131 -9.47 -0.27 3.65
N VAL A 132 -8.30 0.10 4.14
CA VAL A 132 -7.00 -0.35 3.62
C VAL A 132 -6.31 -1.16 4.72
N VAL A 133 -5.84 -2.34 4.36
CA VAL A 133 -5.22 -3.29 5.29
C VAL A 133 -3.93 -3.79 4.65
N PRO A 134 -2.77 -3.74 5.32
CA PRO A 134 -1.58 -4.43 4.84
C PRO A 134 -1.82 -5.94 4.87
N VAL A 135 -1.30 -6.69 3.91
CA VAL A 135 -1.45 -8.16 3.91
C VAL A 135 -0.79 -8.80 5.11
N THR A 136 0.25 -8.19 5.61
CA THR A 136 1.00 -8.58 6.82
C THR A 136 1.74 -7.37 7.38
N SER A 137 2.00 -7.36 8.69
CA SER A 137 2.89 -6.38 9.34
C SER A 137 4.32 -6.90 9.49
N ALA A 138 4.59 -8.15 9.06
CA ALA A 138 5.93 -8.70 9.06
C ALA A 138 6.81 -8.02 8.00
N ASP A 139 8.11 -7.92 8.29
CA ASP A 139 9.10 -7.48 7.31
C ASP A 139 9.36 -8.60 6.31
N VAL A 140 8.66 -8.57 5.18
CA VAL A 140 8.73 -9.60 4.14
C VAL A 140 9.49 -9.11 2.92
N GLN A 141 10.26 -10.01 2.32
CA GLN A 141 10.96 -9.79 1.06
C GLN A 141 10.58 -10.90 0.06
N LEU A 142 10.69 -10.59 -1.23
CA LEU A 142 10.62 -11.60 -2.27
C LEU A 142 12.01 -12.18 -2.53
N GLU A 143 12.10 -13.50 -2.62
CA GLU A 143 13.27 -14.19 -3.19
C GLU A 143 12.84 -14.85 -4.50
N ALA A 144 13.58 -14.63 -5.57
CA ALA A 144 13.42 -15.33 -6.84
C ALA A 144 14.60 -16.27 -7.10
N VAL A 145 14.27 -17.45 -7.59
CA VAL A 145 15.23 -18.40 -8.16
C VAL A 145 15.03 -18.41 -9.67
N PHE A 146 16.08 -18.09 -10.42
CA PHE A 146 16.07 -18.08 -11.87
C PHE A 146 16.39 -19.45 -12.46
N GLU A 147 16.04 -19.68 -13.74
CA GLU A 147 16.32 -20.95 -14.44
C GLU A 147 17.81 -21.27 -14.52
N ASN A 148 18.68 -20.28 -14.48
CA ASN A 148 20.15 -20.44 -14.42
C ASN A 148 20.68 -20.77 -13.01
N GLY A 149 19.80 -20.94 -12.01
CA GLY A 149 20.16 -21.23 -10.62
C GLY A 149 20.49 -20.01 -9.76
N ALA A 150 20.52 -18.80 -10.32
CA ALA A 150 20.76 -17.58 -9.54
C ALA A 150 19.61 -17.33 -8.55
N ARG A 151 19.95 -16.93 -7.32
CA ARG A 151 19.00 -16.50 -6.29
C ARG A 151 19.14 -15.00 -6.05
N VAL A 152 18.02 -14.29 -6.06
CA VAL A 152 17.99 -12.83 -5.90
C VAL A 152 16.89 -12.46 -4.94
N THR A 153 17.21 -11.64 -3.94
CA THR A 153 16.25 -11.14 -2.94
C THR A 153 15.97 -9.66 -3.19
N GLY A 154 14.71 -9.28 -3.04
CA GLY A 154 14.21 -7.91 -3.25
C GLY A 154 13.53 -7.73 -4.59
N GLU A 155 12.35 -7.12 -4.59
CA GLU A 155 11.52 -6.93 -5.79
C GLU A 155 12.26 -6.13 -6.88
N SER A 156 12.89 -5.04 -6.49
CA SER A 156 13.65 -4.17 -7.39
C SER A 156 14.86 -4.88 -8.00
N GLN A 157 15.58 -5.68 -7.21
CA GLN A 157 16.72 -6.47 -7.66
C GLN A 157 16.30 -7.60 -8.60
N ILE A 158 15.21 -8.29 -8.29
CA ILE A 158 14.64 -9.33 -9.15
C ILE A 158 14.28 -8.76 -10.52
N ALA A 159 13.63 -7.57 -10.53
CA ALA A 159 13.27 -6.89 -11.77
C ALA A 159 14.51 -6.48 -12.59
N ALA A 160 15.56 -5.97 -11.93
CA ALA A 160 16.81 -5.58 -12.57
C ALA A 160 17.53 -6.78 -13.19
N VAL A 161 17.73 -7.86 -12.44
CA VAL A 161 18.39 -9.08 -12.92
C VAL A 161 17.61 -9.73 -14.07
N LYS A 162 16.28 -9.78 -13.96
CA LYS A 162 15.44 -10.29 -15.05
C LYS A 162 15.62 -9.52 -16.36
N LYS A 163 15.75 -8.20 -16.27
CA LYS A 163 15.95 -7.32 -17.43
C LYS A 163 17.34 -7.46 -18.01
N GLU A 164 18.37 -7.58 -17.15
CA GLU A 164 19.78 -7.64 -17.56
C GLU A 164 20.15 -8.99 -18.17
N GLN A 165 19.69 -10.10 -17.57
CA GLN A 165 20.11 -11.44 -17.97
C GLN A 165 19.13 -12.12 -18.94
N ASP A 166 17.98 -11.51 -19.24
CA ASP A 166 16.89 -12.11 -20.03
C ASP A 166 16.55 -13.55 -19.62
N CYS A 167 16.70 -13.83 -18.31
CA CYS A 167 16.49 -15.14 -17.74
C CYS A 167 15.10 -15.24 -17.10
N ARG A 168 14.44 -16.37 -17.26
CA ARG A 168 13.12 -16.61 -16.66
C ARG A 168 13.24 -16.92 -15.17
N ILE A 169 12.25 -16.46 -14.42
CA ILE A 169 12.08 -16.82 -13.02
C ILE A 169 11.50 -18.23 -12.96
N HIS A 170 12.18 -19.14 -12.25
CA HIS A 170 11.73 -20.49 -12.01
C HIS A 170 10.77 -20.57 -10.81
N HIS A 171 11.10 -19.84 -9.74
CA HIS A 171 10.32 -19.85 -8.48
C HIS A 171 10.43 -18.53 -7.77
N VAL A 172 9.35 -18.13 -7.07
CA VAL A 172 9.32 -16.98 -6.16
C VAL A 172 8.82 -17.43 -4.81
N ALA A 173 9.49 -17.02 -3.75
CA ALA A 173 9.12 -17.27 -2.36
C ALA A 173 9.10 -15.98 -1.55
N LEU A 174 8.47 -16.02 -0.38
CA LEU A 174 8.56 -14.98 0.63
C LEU A 174 9.67 -15.31 1.64
N ILE A 175 10.36 -14.29 2.13
CA ILE A 175 11.26 -14.35 3.27
C ILE A 175 10.77 -13.35 4.33
N PRO A 176 10.42 -13.78 5.56
CA PRO A 176 10.33 -15.18 6.00
C PRO A 176 9.20 -15.94 5.29
N ASP A 177 9.36 -17.26 5.22
CA ASP A 177 8.34 -18.17 4.76
C ASP A 177 7.15 -18.16 5.74
N HIS A 178 5.92 -18.16 5.23
CA HIS A 178 4.68 -18.14 6.02
C HIS A 178 4.54 -16.94 7.00
N PRO A 179 4.64 -15.68 6.56
CA PRO A 179 4.36 -14.54 7.42
C PRO A 179 2.92 -14.55 7.92
N ARG A 180 2.71 -14.12 9.17
CA ARG A 180 1.36 -14.00 9.73
C ARG A 180 0.59 -12.93 8.95
N ALA A 181 -0.61 -13.27 8.49
CA ALA A 181 -1.54 -12.28 7.92
C ALA A 181 -2.05 -11.31 9.01
N THR A 182 -2.37 -10.09 8.59
CA THR A 182 -3.00 -9.06 9.44
C THR A 182 -4.43 -9.40 9.78
#